data_3e0ee44354a2cf9a7af54a4c828f7241
#
_entry.id   3e0ee44354a2cf9a7af54a4c828f7241
#
_cell.length_a   1.000
_cell.length_b   1.000
_cell.length_c   1.000
_cell.angle_alpha   90.00
_cell.angle_beta   90.00
_cell.angle_gamma   90.00
#
_symmetry.space_group_name_H-M   'P 1'
#
loop_
_entity.id
_entity.type
_entity.pdbx_description
1 polymer ?
#
loop_
_entity_poly.entity_id
_entity_poly.type
_entity_poly.pdbx_seq_one_letter_code
_entity_poly.pdbx_strand_id
1 'polypeptide(L)'
;LGEWLRGQILTGFPWNLIGTVWVVSDAMVQTAAWIGVFGLSMLTVMASALPVVLARGMAARNWAVALSGVAVMIFLWAGGQARLAQTEMAADAPMVEGVRLRLVQPNIAQHLKWKPDLSIKHVRRQLQMSLQAAEGAPPTHVIWAETAVPFNLSSDRPLQKFLGRAAPMGGLLITGAPRAEGKSGAGQRLWNSAHALTS
;
A
#
# COMPACT_ATOMS: atom_id res chain seq x y z
N LEU A 1 -9.05 -10.95 -17.04
CA LEU A 1 -9.56 -9.79 -17.80
C LEU A 1 -10.56 -8.97 -16.97
N GLY A 2 -11.59 -9.60 -16.37
CA GLY A 2 -12.60 -8.90 -15.58
C GLY A 2 -12.04 -8.11 -14.39
N GLU A 3 -11.07 -8.65 -13.66
CA GLU A 3 -10.41 -7.93 -12.56
C GLU A 3 -9.63 -6.70 -13.04
N TRP A 4 -8.91 -6.83 -14.15
CA TRP A 4 -8.22 -5.71 -14.76
C TRP A 4 -9.20 -4.63 -15.21
N LEU A 5 -10.27 -5.04 -15.89
CA LEU A 5 -11.30 -4.11 -16.33
C LEU A 5 -11.93 -3.36 -15.15
N ARG A 6 -12.29 -4.07 -14.07
CA ARG A 6 -12.83 -3.46 -12.84
C ARG A 6 -11.86 -2.42 -12.24
N GLY A 7 -10.55 -2.63 -12.37
CA GLY A 7 -9.54 -1.68 -11.90
C GLY A 7 -9.38 -0.44 -12.77
N GLN A 8 -9.96 -0.41 -13.99
CA GLN A 8 -9.80 0.68 -14.97
C GLN A 8 -11.07 1.45 -15.26
N ILE A 9 -12.25 0.78 -15.27
CA ILE A 9 -13.52 1.39 -15.61
C ILE A 9 -14.18 2.09 -14.42
N LEU A 10 -15.08 3.02 -14.68
CA LEU A 10 -15.79 3.83 -13.70
C LEU A 10 -14.78 4.60 -12.81
N THR A 11 -14.78 4.37 -11.51
CA THR A 11 -13.84 5.00 -10.56
C THR A 11 -12.56 4.21 -10.38
N GLY A 12 -12.44 3.02 -10.97
CA GLY A 12 -11.34 2.08 -10.80
C GLY A 12 -11.25 1.54 -9.36
N PHE A 13 -11.55 0.26 -9.16
CA PHE A 13 -11.46 -0.36 -7.83
C PHE A 13 -10.63 -1.64 -7.89
N PRO A 14 -9.28 -1.53 -7.83
CA PRO A 14 -8.37 -2.66 -8.00
C PRO A 14 -8.15 -3.49 -6.71
N TRP A 15 -9.10 -3.50 -5.78
CA TRP A 15 -9.00 -4.22 -4.51
C TRP A 15 -9.60 -5.63 -4.59
N ASN A 16 -9.22 -6.50 -3.66
CA ASN A 16 -9.72 -7.87 -3.53
C ASN A 16 -9.55 -8.67 -4.83
N LEU A 17 -8.34 -8.65 -5.38
CA LEU A 17 -7.98 -9.48 -6.52
C LEU A 17 -7.81 -10.93 -6.08
N ILE A 18 -8.17 -11.88 -6.94
CA ILE A 18 -8.08 -13.32 -6.62
C ILE A 18 -6.64 -13.71 -6.22
N GLY A 19 -5.63 -13.11 -6.88
CA GLY A 19 -4.22 -13.36 -6.55
C GLY A 19 -3.83 -12.99 -5.12
N THR A 20 -4.60 -12.14 -4.42
CA THR A 20 -4.32 -11.79 -3.02
C THR A 20 -4.61 -12.92 -2.03
N VAL A 21 -5.25 -14.00 -2.44
CA VAL A 21 -5.41 -15.20 -1.60
C VAL A 21 -4.07 -15.77 -1.13
N TRP A 22 -3.00 -15.53 -1.89
CA TRP A 22 -1.65 -16.01 -1.60
C TRP A 22 -0.91 -15.21 -0.55
N VAL A 23 -1.50 -14.17 0.05
CA VAL A 23 -0.92 -13.42 1.17
C VAL A 23 -0.58 -14.33 2.37
N VAL A 24 -1.19 -15.50 2.45
CA VAL A 24 -0.87 -16.54 3.45
C VAL A 24 0.50 -17.21 3.20
N SER A 25 1.14 -16.98 2.05
CA SER A 25 2.44 -17.57 1.68
C SER A 25 3.34 -16.50 1.05
N ASP A 26 4.29 -15.99 1.81
CA ASP A 26 5.26 -15.00 1.34
C ASP A 26 5.99 -15.44 0.07
N ALA A 27 6.30 -16.75 -0.05
CA ALA A 27 6.92 -17.31 -1.24
C ALA A 27 6.02 -17.20 -2.49
N MET A 28 4.73 -17.52 -2.36
CA MET A 28 3.79 -17.43 -3.50
C MET A 28 3.57 -15.97 -3.92
N VAL A 29 3.53 -15.04 -2.96
CA VAL A 29 3.39 -13.59 -3.26
C VAL A 29 4.57 -13.08 -4.09
N GLN A 30 5.78 -13.65 -3.95
CA GLN A 30 6.94 -13.25 -4.76
C GLN A 30 6.69 -13.41 -6.26
N THR A 31 5.81 -14.32 -6.67
CA THR A 31 5.41 -14.48 -8.07
C THR A 31 4.89 -13.18 -8.69
N ALA A 32 4.23 -12.33 -7.88
CA ALA A 32 3.75 -11.04 -8.33
C ALA A 32 4.88 -10.08 -8.75
N ALA A 33 6.12 -10.29 -8.29
CA ALA A 33 7.27 -9.49 -8.73
C ALA A 33 7.66 -9.76 -10.20
N TRP A 34 7.27 -10.91 -10.77
CA TRP A 34 7.57 -11.29 -12.15
C TRP A 34 6.40 -11.04 -13.10
N ILE A 35 5.18 -11.33 -12.66
CA ILE A 35 3.99 -11.30 -13.53
C ILE A 35 2.88 -10.37 -13.03
N GLY A 36 3.12 -9.64 -11.96
CA GLY A 36 2.13 -8.79 -11.32
C GLY A 36 1.02 -9.57 -10.62
N VAL A 37 0.21 -8.86 -9.86
CA VAL A 37 -0.93 -9.46 -9.13
C VAL A 37 -2.01 -10.01 -10.07
N PHE A 38 -2.21 -9.41 -11.25
CA PHE A 38 -3.16 -9.91 -12.24
C PHE A 38 -2.71 -11.23 -12.86
N GLY A 39 -1.39 -11.39 -13.11
CA GLY A 39 -0.82 -12.66 -13.54
C GLY A 39 -0.97 -13.76 -12.47
N LEU A 40 -0.74 -13.40 -11.20
CA LEU A 40 -0.97 -14.29 -10.07
C LEU A 40 -2.46 -14.68 -9.94
N SER A 41 -3.40 -13.74 -10.15
CA SER A 41 -4.83 -14.04 -10.23
C SER A 41 -5.17 -15.04 -11.33
N MET A 42 -4.60 -14.85 -12.52
CA MET A 42 -4.81 -15.79 -13.64
C MET A 42 -4.31 -17.19 -13.31
N LEU A 43 -3.10 -17.30 -12.76
CA LEU A 43 -2.55 -18.59 -12.33
C LEU A 43 -3.41 -19.26 -11.24
N THR A 44 -3.94 -18.49 -10.31
CA THR A 44 -4.83 -18.98 -9.26
C THR A 44 -6.09 -19.59 -9.86
N VAL A 45 -6.74 -18.89 -10.81
CA VAL A 45 -7.92 -19.42 -11.51
C VAL A 45 -7.60 -20.69 -12.29
N MET A 46 -6.47 -20.69 -13.01
CA MET A 46 -6.03 -21.90 -13.75
C MET A 46 -5.77 -23.09 -12.82
N ALA A 47 -5.09 -22.86 -11.69
CA ALA A 47 -4.84 -23.91 -10.70
C ALA A 47 -6.14 -24.43 -10.08
N SER A 48 -7.09 -23.54 -9.76
CA SER A 48 -8.40 -23.91 -9.23
C SER A 48 -9.27 -24.72 -10.21
N ALA A 49 -8.99 -24.60 -11.52
CA ALA A 49 -9.68 -25.36 -12.55
C ALA A 49 -9.11 -26.77 -12.78
N LEU A 50 -7.94 -27.12 -12.24
CA LEU A 50 -7.31 -28.43 -12.46
C LEU A 50 -8.19 -29.62 -12.06
N PRO A 51 -8.95 -29.61 -10.94
CA PRO A 51 -9.85 -30.71 -10.61
C PRO A 51 -10.92 -30.97 -11.68
N VAL A 52 -11.38 -29.92 -12.38
CA VAL A 52 -12.37 -30.07 -13.47
C VAL A 52 -11.76 -30.83 -14.65
N VAL A 53 -10.47 -30.67 -14.93
CA VAL A 53 -9.78 -31.39 -15.98
C VAL A 53 -9.78 -32.91 -15.68
N LEU A 54 -9.54 -33.28 -14.42
CA LEU A 54 -9.56 -34.67 -13.98
C LEU A 54 -10.98 -35.27 -13.98
N ALA A 55 -12.00 -34.44 -13.64
CA ALA A 55 -13.39 -34.90 -13.66
C ALA A 55 -13.89 -35.25 -15.08
N ARG A 56 -13.22 -34.77 -16.13
CA ARG A 56 -13.53 -35.13 -17.54
C ARG A 56 -13.08 -36.55 -17.94
N GLY A 57 -12.43 -37.28 -17.04
CA GLY A 57 -11.99 -38.66 -17.24
C GLY A 57 -10.51 -38.89 -16.95
N MET A 58 -10.16 -40.12 -16.72
CA MET A 58 -8.82 -40.56 -16.28
C MET A 58 -7.81 -40.72 -17.44
N ALA A 59 -8.02 -40.02 -18.56
CA ALA A 59 -7.07 -40.10 -19.68
C ALA A 59 -5.69 -39.55 -19.28
N ALA A 60 -4.62 -40.17 -19.75
CA ALA A 60 -3.23 -39.78 -19.46
C ALA A 60 -2.97 -38.29 -19.75
N ARG A 61 -3.62 -37.71 -20.78
CA ARG A 61 -3.55 -36.31 -21.12
C ARG A 61 -4.08 -35.41 -20.00
N ASN A 62 -5.20 -35.80 -19.36
CA ASN A 62 -5.79 -35.01 -18.28
C ASN A 62 -4.89 -35.01 -17.05
N TRP A 63 -4.29 -36.16 -16.74
CA TRP A 63 -3.28 -36.26 -15.69
C TRP A 63 -2.04 -35.42 -16.00
N ALA A 64 -1.55 -35.45 -17.24
CA ALA A 64 -0.40 -34.63 -17.64
C ALA A 64 -0.67 -33.13 -17.45
N VAL A 65 -1.88 -32.65 -17.81
CA VAL A 65 -2.27 -31.24 -17.60
C VAL A 65 -2.36 -30.95 -16.12
N ALA A 66 -2.97 -31.77 -15.31
CA ALA A 66 -3.10 -31.53 -13.87
C ALA A 66 -1.73 -31.51 -13.17
N LEU A 67 -0.86 -32.50 -13.46
CA LEU A 67 0.47 -32.59 -12.89
C LEU A 67 1.37 -31.41 -13.32
N SER A 68 1.30 -31.01 -14.60
CA SER A 68 2.06 -29.85 -15.06
C SER A 68 1.58 -28.53 -14.37
N GLY A 69 0.28 -28.37 -14.15
CA GLY A 69 -0.24 -27.25 -13.38
C GLY A 69 0.26 -27.22 -11.94
N VAL A 70 0.23 -28.37 -11.26
CA VAL A 70 0.80 -28.49 -9.89
C VAL A 70 2.31 -28.23 -9.91
N ALA A 71 3.04 -28.76 -10.88
CA ALA A 71 4.48 -28.54 -11.01
C ALA A 71 4.82 -27.05 -11.18
N VAL A 72 4.04 -26.31 -11.97
CA VAL A 72 4.19 -24.86 -12.12
C VAL A 72 4.00 -24.16 -10.78
N MET A 73 2.98 -24.50 -10.00
CA MET A 73 2.74 -23.90 -8.68
C MET A 73 3.91 -24.18 -7.72
N ILE A 74 4.42 -25.40 -7.70
CA ILE A 74 5.58 -25.77 -6.87
C ILE A 74 6.82 -24.99 -7.33
N PHE A 75 7.05 -24.88 -8.63
CA PHE A 75 8.18 -24.14 -9.19
C PHE A 75 8.13 -22.65 -8.79
N LEU A 76 6.96 -22.02 -8.88
CA LEU A 76 6.77 -20.64 -8.48
C LEU A 76 6.98 -20.44 -6.98
N TRP A 77 6.48 -21.36 -6.16
CA TRP A 77 6.72 -21.36 -4.73
C TRP A 77 8.20 -21.50 -4.40
N ALA A 78 8.90 -22.46 -5.03
CA ALA A 78 10.33 -22.66 -4.81
C ALA A 78 11.16 -21.44 -5.28
N GLY A 79 10.80 -20.84 -6.41
CA GLY A 79 11.42 -19.60 -6.89
C GLY A 79 11.20 -18.43 -5.93
N GLY A 80 10.01 -18.33 -5.35
CA GLY A 80 9.71 -17.35 -4.30
C GLY A 80 10.53 -17.56 -3.03
N GLN A 81 10.69 -18.80 -2.58
CA GLN A 81 11.56 -19.14 -1.45
C GLN A 81 13.02 -18.76 -1.71
N ALA A 82 13.54 -19.09 -2.90
CA ALA A 82 14.90 -18.73 -3.28
C ALA A 82 15.10 -17.20 -3.30
N ARG A 83 14.10 -16.45 -3.77
CA ARG A 83 14.13 -14.98 -3.75
C ARG A 83 14.14 -14.43 -2.33
N LEU A 84 13.32 -14.94 -1.43
CA LEU A 84 13.27 -14.52 -0.03
C LEU A 84 14.60 -14.82 0.67
N ALA A 85 15.17 -16.01 0.49
CA ALA A 85 16.47 -16.35 1.06
C ALA A 85 17.59 -15.39 0.62
N GLN A 86 17.58 -14.94 -0.64
CA GLN A 86 18.51 -13.93 -1.12
C GLN A 86 18.28 -12.57 -0.45
N THR A 87 17.03 -12.23 -0.14
CA THR A 87 16.69 -10.97 0.53
C THR A 87 17.04 -11.00 2.02
N GLU A 88 16.86 -12.14 2.69
CA GLU A 88 17.29 -12.33 4.09
C GLU A 88 18.81 -12.21 4.23
N MET A 89 19.57 -12.70 3.26
CA MET A 89 21.03 -12.49 3.21
C MET A 89 21.41 -11.01 3.01
N ALA A 90 20.49 -10.21 2.47
CA ALA A 90 20.66 -8.76 2.33
C ALA A 90 20.00 -7.97 3.50
N ALA A 91 19.54 -8.63 4.55
CA ALA A 91 18.96 -7.99 5.74
C ALA A 91 19.94 -7.06 6.48
N ASP A 92 21.25 -7.23 6.25
CA ASP A 92 22.31 -6.29 6.64
C ASP A 92 22.45 -5.10 5.68
N ALA A 93 21.42 -4.86 4.82
CA ALA A 93 21.44 -3.68 3.96
C ALA A 93 21.64 -2.42 4.82
N PRO A 94 22.63 -1.57 4.49
CA PRO A 94 22.95 -0.42 5.33
C PRO A 94 21.75 0.49 5.40
N MET A 95 21.35 0.84 6.61
CA MET A 95 20.38 1.89 6.85
C MET A 95 20.87 3.18 6.21
N VAL A 96 19.94 4.00 5.69
CA VAL A 96 20.32 5.31 5.13
C VAL A 96 20.89 6.16 6.27
N GLU A 97 22.16 6.47 6.17
CA GLU A 97 22.87 7.22 7.20
C GLU A 97 22.22 8.59 7.41
N GLY A 98 22.10 9.00 8.66
CA GLY A 98 21.51 10.28 9.02
C GLY A 98 19.98 10.37 8.87
N VAL A 99 19.29 9.32 8.39
CA VAL A 99 17.83 9.30 8.26
C VAL A 99 17.20 8.52 9.41
N ARG A 100 16.33 9.19 10.17
CA ARG A 100 15.53 8.60 11.24
C ARG A 100 14.07 8.96 11.03
N LEU A 101 13.23 7.96 10.84
CA LEU A 101 11.82 8.12 10.53
C LEU A 101 10.95 7.97 11.78
N ARG A 102 9.96 8.84 11.94
CA ARG A 102 8.86 8.66 12.86
C ARG A 102 7.58 8.42 12.07
N LEU A 103 7.04 7.22 12.14
CA LEU A 103 5.73 6.89 11.59
C LEU A 103 4.66 7.20 12.63
N VAL A 104 3.68 8.03 12.27
CA VAL A 104 2.60 8.43 13.18
C VAL A 104 1.33 7.70 12.79
N GLN A 105 0.89 6.79 13.66
CA GLN A 105 -0.32 5.98 13.49
C GLN A 105 -1.37 6.36 14.55
N PRO A 106 -2.30 7.28 14.25
CA PRO A 106 -3.28 7.76 15.22
C PRO A 106 -4.41 6.76 15.49
N ASN A 107 -4.51 5.68 14.71
CA ASN A 107 -5.55 4.65 14.80
C ASN A 107 -6.97 5.23 14.84
N ILE A 108 -7.30 6.09 13.86
CA ILE A 108 -8.62 6.70 13.73
C ILE A 108 -9.54 5.72 13.00
N ALA A 109 -10.65 5.34 13.63
CA ALA A 109 -11.63 4.48 13.00
C ALA A 109 -12.20 5.11 11.73
N GLN A 110 -12.36 4.32 10.66
CA GLN A 110 -12.72 4.81 9.33
C GLN A 110 -14.02 5.64 9.32
N HIS A 111 -15.04 5.23 10.10
CA HIS A 111 -16.31 5.95 10.21
C HIS A 111 -16.22 7.32 10.92
N LEU A 112 -15.09 7.60 11.60
CA LEU A 112 -14.82 8.88 12.27
C LEU A 112 -13.92 9.79 11.44
N LYS A 113 -13.19 9.23 10.46
CA LYS A 113 -12.14 9.95 9.71
C LYS A 113 -12.65 11.20 9.01
N TRP A 114 -13.87 11.13 8.47
CA TRP A 114 -14.47 12.19 7.66
C TRP A 114 -15.50 13.05 8.41
N LYS A 115 -15.62 12.90 9.73
CA LYS A 115 -16.52 13.75 10.52
C LYS A 115 -15.93 15.15 10.66
N PRO A 116 -16.61 16.23 10.18
CA PRO A 116 -16.06 17.57 10.18
C PRO A 116 -15.70 18.09 11.57
N ASP A 117 -16.54 17.78 12.55
CA ASP A 117 -16.38 18.13 13.97
C ASP A 117 -15.16 17.49 14.64
N LEU A 118 -14.67 16.36 14.10
CA LEU A 118 -13.51 15.63 14.62
C LEU A 118 -12.21 15.91 13.83
N SER A 119 -12.30 16.49 12.64
CA SER A 119 -11.16 16.66 11.74
C SER A 119 -9.98 17.38 12.39
N ILE A 120 -10.21 18.50 13.04
CA ILE A 120 -9.18 19.27 13.76
C ILE A 120 -8.63 18.48 14.96
N LYS A 121 -9.48 17.75 15.67
CA LYS A 121 -9.06 16.90 16.79
C LYS A 121 -8.11 15.79 16.32
N HIS A 122 -8.41 15.18 15.18
CA HIS A 122 -7.56 14.14 14.58
C HIS A 122 -6.19 14.70 14.17
N VAL A 123 -6.16 15.87 13.54
CA VAL A 123 -4.92 16.55 13.15
C VAL A 123 -4.08 16.91 14.38
N ARG A 124 -4.72 17.48 15.41
CA ARG A 124 -4.03 17.82 16.68
C ARG A 124 -3.43 16.57 17.36
N ARG A 125 -4.16 15.45 17.36
CA ARG A 125 -3.66 14.19 17.90
C ARG A 125 -2.39 13.74 17.18
N GLN A 126 -2.38 13.78 15.85
CA GLN A 126 -1.21 13.44 15.04
C GLN A 126 -0.04 14.38 15.33
N LEU A 127 -0.29 15.68 15.44
CA LEU A 127 0.72 16.67 15.84
C LEU A 127 1.32 16.34 17.21
N GLN A 128 0.49 16.05 18.20
CA GLN A 128 0.95 15.67 19.55
C GLN A 128 1.83 14.41 19.51
N MET A 129 1.42 13.37 18.77
CA MET A 129 2.21 12.15 18.60
C MET A 129 3.55 12.41 17.89
N SER A 130 3.57 13.37 16.96
CA SER A 130 4.79 13.77 16.25
C SER A 130 5.81 14.45 17.16
N LEU A 131 5.34 15.15 18.18
CA LEU A 131 6.15 15.92 19.13
C LEU A 131 6.56 15.14 20.38
N GLN A 132 6.14 13.88 20.51
CA GLN A 132 6.54 13.04 21.65
C GLN A 132 8.06 12.88 21.67
N ALA A 133 8.62 12.75 22.87
CA ALA A 133 10.03 12.44 23.02
C ALA A 133 10.38 11.12 22.30
N ALA A 134 11.53 11.06 21.68
CA ALA A 134 12.06 9.84 21.09
C ALA A 134 12.96 9.12 22.10
N GLU A 135 12.92 7.80 22.11
CA GLU A 135 13.94 7.01 22.77
C GLU A 135 15.19 7.06 21.86
N GLY A 136 16.22 7.77 22.30
CA GLY A 136 17.46 7.98 21.54
C GLY A 136 17.46 9.27 20.70
N ALA A 137 18.15 9.23 19.55
CA ALA A 137 18.31 10.41 18.71
C ALA A 137 16.97 10.85 18.07
N PRO A 138 16.72 12.17 17.97
CA PRO A 138 15.47 12.68 17.43
C PRO A 138 15.24 12.28 15.97
N PRO A 139 13.98 12.16 15.53
CA PRO A 139 13.67 11.87 14.12
C PRO A 139 14.14 13.00 13.20
N THR A 140 14.49 12.66 11.98
CA THR A 140 14.77 13.62 10.91
C THR A 140 13.56 13.83 10.01
N HIS A 141 12.67 12.84 9.94
CA HIS A 141 11.43 12.90 9.16
C HIS A 141 10.27 12.35 9.97
N VAL A 142 9.13 12.99 9.84
CA VAL A 142 7.86 12.52 10.38
C VAL A 142 6.96 12.17 9.22
N ILE A 143 6.34 11.00 9.28
CA ILE A 143 5.45 10.50 8.21
C ILE A 143 4.07 10.25 8.80
N TRP A 144 3.06 10.91 8.24
CA TRP A 144 1.65 10.68 8.52
C TRP A 144 1.02 9.82 7.42
N ALA A 145 -0.08 9.17 7.76
CA ALA A 145 -0.79 8.29 6.82
C ALA A 145 -1.38 9.05 5.62
N GLU A 146 -1.84 8.29 4.64
CA GLU A 146 -2.64 8.80 3.52
C GLU A 146 -3.87 9.55 4.02
N THR A 147 -4.13 10.70 3.43
CA THR A 147 -5.27 11.57 3.79
C THR A 147 -5.37 11.81 5.30
N ALA A 148 -4.22 11.99 5.94
CA ALA A 148 -4.15 12.30 7.37
C ALA A 148 -4.69 13.69 7.68
N VAL A 149 -4.65 14.59 6.71
CA VAL A 149 -5.18 15.94 6.76
C VAL A 149 -6.37 16.03 5.80
N PRO A 150 -7.63 16.09 6.29
CA PRO A 150 -8.82 16.08 5.45
C PRO A 150 -9.18 17.47 4.90
N PHE A 151 -8.19 18.32 4.67
CA PHE A 151 -8.33 19.69 4.17
C PHE A 151 -7.48 19.92 2.94
N ASN A 152 -7.88 20.85 2.07
CA ASN A 152 -7.05 21.28 0.94
C ASN A 152 -5.82 22.05 1.44
N LEU A 153 -4.73 21.32 1.64
CA LEU A 153 -3.51 21.87 2.22
C LEU A 153 -2.79 22.83 1.28
N SER A 154 -2.92 22.67 -0.04
CA SER A 154 -2.16 23.41 -1.03
C SER A 154 -2.44 24.93 -1.00
N SER A 155 -3.65 25.35 -0.62
CA SER A 155 -4.09 26.75 -0.58
C SER A 155 -4.12 27.36 0.82
N ASP A 156 -3.92 26.56 1.88
CA ASP A 156 -4.05 27.00 3.28
C ASP A 156 -2.67 27.18 3.93
N ARG A 157 -2.06 28.34 3.72
CA ARG A 157 -0.77 28.68 4.32
C ARG A 157 -0.74 28.67 5.86
N PRO A 158 -1.76 29.19 6.57
CA PRO A 158 -1.85 29.07 8.02
C PRO A 158 -1.83 27.62 8.49
N LEU A 159 -2.58 26.74 7.83
CA LEU A 159 -2.60 25.31 8.14
C LEU A 159 -1.24 24.65 7.85
N GLN A 160 -0.61 24.96 6.70
CA GLN A 160 0.74 24.48 6.39
C GLN A 160 1.73 24.86 7.51
N LYS A 161 1.73 26.12 7.95
CA LYS A 161 2.59 26.59 9.05
C LYS A 161 2.26 25.91 10.38
N PHE A 162 0.99 25.66 10.67
CA PHE A 162 0.59 24.92 11.85
C PHE A 162 1.09 23.49 11.84
N LEU A 163 0.98 22.80 10.69
CA LEU A 163 1.44 21.42 10.51
C LEU A 163 2.97 21.31 10.46
N GLY A 164 3.65 22.33 9.93
CA GLY A 164 5.11 22.41 9.91
C GLY A 164 5.74 22.24 11.29
N ARG A 165 5.01 22.56 12.36
CA ARG A 165 5.46 22.31 13.75
C ARG A 165 5.69 20.83 14.06
N ALA A 166 5.14 19.89 13.27
CA ALA A 166 5.43 18.47 13.37
C ALA A 166 6.73 18.08 12.65
N ALA A 167 7.25 18.94 11.77
CA ALA A 167 8.52 18.68 11.11
C ALA A 167 9.68 18.91 12.10
N PRO A 168 10.65 17.98 12.16
CA PRO A 168 11.87 18.18 12.92
C PRO A 168 12.69 19.35 12.38
N MET A 169 13.50 20.00 13.21
CA MET A 169 14.44 21.03 12.74
C MET A 169 15.37 20.47 11.65
N GLY A 170 15.40 21.14 10.50
CA GLY A 170 16.17 20.69 9.33
C GLY A 170 15.63 19.45 8.64
N GLY A 171 14.45 18.97 9.03
CA GLY A 171 13.80 17.79 8.48
C GLY A 171 12.44 18.10 7.85
N LEU A 172 11.63 17.05 7.65
CA LEU A 172 10.35 17.14 6.94
C LEU A 172 9.22 16.44 7.69
N LEU A 173 8.01 17.02 7.59
CA LEU A 173 6.77 16.29 7.74
C LEU A 173 6.26 15.88 6.35
N ILE A 174 6.09 14.59 6.13
CA ILE A 174 5.45 14.04 4.93
C ILE A 174 4.03 13.61 5.31
N THR A 175 3.01 14.15 4.63
CA THR A 175 1.61 13.89 4.96
C THR A 175 0.73 13.78 3.72
N GLY A 176 -0.29 12.91 3.76
CA GLY A 176 -1.33 12.85 2.76
C GLY A 176 -2.43 13.90 3.02
N ALA A 177 -2.80 14.63 1.98
CA ALA A 177 -3.94 15.54 2.00
C ALA A 177 -4.57 15.69 0.61
N PRO A 178 -5.89 15.98 0.51
CA PRO A 178 -6.49 16.30 -0.77
C PRO A 178 -5.92 17.61 -1.33
N ARG A 179 -5.72 17.64 -2.65
CA ARG A 179 -5.41 18.84 -3.40
C ARG A 179 -6.55 19.15 -4.34
N ALA A 180 -7.04 20.37 -4.29
CA ALA A 180 -8.10 20.84 -5.17
C ALA A 180 -7.57 21.94 -6.09
N GLU A 181 -7.87 21.85 -7.37
CA GLU A 181 -7.56 22.86 -8.36
C GLU A 181 -8.82 23.29 -9.13
N GLY A 182 -8.89 24.54 -9.53
CA GLY A 182 -10.05 25.12 -10.19
C GLY A 182 -11.03 25.78 -9.21
N LYS A 183 -12.06 26.43 -9.78
CA LYS A 183 -13.13 27.05 -8.97
C LYS A 183 -14.04 25.97 -8.38
N SER A 184 -14.50 26.17 -7.16
CA SER A 184 -15.49 25.27 -6.53
C SER A 184 -16.71 25.11 -7.41
N GLY A 185 -17.13 23.86 -7.66
CA GLY A 185 -18.27 23.49 -8.51
C GLY A 185 -17.92 22.49 -9.60
N ALA A 186 -18.72 22.43 -10.65
CA ALA A 186 -18.65 21.46 -11.75
C ALA A 186 -17.39 21.59 -12.65
N GLY A 187 -16.25 21.84 -12.14
CA GLY A 187 -14.96 21.92 -12.84
C GLY A 187 -13.78 21.77 -11.90
N GLN A 188 -14.05 21.57 -10.62
CA GLN A 188 -13.01 21.35 -9.63
C GLN A 188 -12.42 19.95 -9.80
N ARG A 189 -11.09 19.89 -9.93
CA ARG A 189 -10.35 18.63 -9.92
C ARG A 189 -9.80 18.38 -8.53
N LEU A 190 -9.93 17.14 -8.07
CA LEU A 190 -9.43 16.69 -6.77
C LEU A 190 -8.39 15.60 -6.99
N TRP A 191 -7.28 15.68 -6.26
CA TRP A 191 -6.25 14.68 -6.23
C TRP A 191 -5.97 14.24 -4.80
N ASN A 192 -5.68 12.98 -4.62
CA ASN A 192 -5.00 12.50 -3.43
C ASN A 192 -3.51 12.81 -3.58
N SER A 193 -2.96 13.60 -2.68
CA SER A 193 -1.61 14.14 -2.83
C SER A 193 -0.78 13.94 -1.56
N ALA A 194 0.52 13.72 -1.75
CA ALA A 194 1.50 13.79 -0.69
C ALA A 194 2.10 15.21 -0.64
N HIS A 195 2.29 15.71 0.57
CA HIS A 195 2.89 17.01 0.84
C HIS A 195 4.10 16.85 1.74
N ALA A 196 5.17 17.60 1.46
CA ALA A 196 6.34 17.71 2.31
C ALA A 196 6.38 19.14 2.90
N LEU A 197 6.39 19.23 4.22
CA LEU A 197 6.39 20.50 4.96
C LEU A 197 7.65 20.59 5.81
N THR A 198 8.26 21.76 5.83
CA THR A 198 9.34 22.14 6.77
C THR A 198 8.78 22.80 8.02
N SER A 199 9.59 22.89 9.06
CA SER A 199 9.31 23.66 10.28
C SER A 199 9.29 25.18 10.01
#